data_6fcd63734bb35ca77eda9a507f07cd9d
#
_entry.id   6fcd63734bb35ca77eda9a507f07cd9d
#
_cell.length_a   1.000
_cell.length_b   1.000
_cell.length_c   1.000
_cell.angle_alpha   90.00
_cell.angle_beta   90.00
_cell.angle_gamma   90.00
#
_symmetry.space_group_name_H-M   'P 1'
#
loop_
_entity.id
_entity.type
_entity.pdbx_description
1 polymer ?
#
loop_
_entity_poly.entity_id
_entity_poly.type
_entity_poly.pdbx_seq_one_letter_code
_entity_poly.pdbx_strand_id
1 'polypeptide(L)'
;MFDGKTFVVVGLGKSGVGAAKVLLNRGAKVIALDEKPDATPPFGHPNLTVKAGPFPPRFWEGAEAVVVSPGVPLARPELVAAKAAGATLYGEIELAWRCLPKGAGPILGVTGTNGKSTTTALLGELVKQHAPNTFVGGNLGTAFTLAYEDPQRPPYDFHVVELSSFQLEGLVDAQVKGAAILNLQPDHLDRYESQEDYGLAKARIFDEQPSDGFAVVNADDPQVVELSRRAHVPVYAFTLDARRTSAGFRGMAVGSSSKFVLTFGGGDAFVLRNRALRGAHNVQNAMAAAMLARLAGVPAEAIQRGLDTFPGLPHRLEYVREVDGVEYVNDSKATNVDSALVALRAFSGNVWLIAGGKGKGAPYAPLVQAARGVVKGVFTIGQDAPALAEAFAGVCPVQPCGTLDVAVKEARQRAARGDVVLLSPACASYDQFQHFEHRGDTFKDLVRAL
;
A
#
# COMPACT_ATOMS: atom_id res chain seq x y z
N MET A 1 7.96 30.98 -3.40
CA MET A 1 7.00 30.31 -4.32
C MET A 1 5.59 30.35 -3.74
N PHE A 2 5.36 30.08 -2.44
CA PHE A 2 4.05 29.97 -1.79
C PHE A 2 3.66 31.22 -0.98
N ASP A 3 4.64 31.95 -0.46
CA ASP A 3 4.47 33.08 0.46
C ASP A 3 3.53 34.18 -0.08
N GLY A 4 2.57 34.57 0.73
CA GLY A 4 1.55 35.57 0.42
C GLY A 4 0.47 35.14 -0.60
N LYS A 5 0.65 34.01 -1.30
CA LYS A 5 -0.30 33.48 -2.29
C LYS A 5 -1.45 32.73 -1.65
N THR A 6 -2.60 32.72 -2.32
CA THR A 6 -3.79 32.01 -1.86
C THR A 6 -3.89 30.66 -2.56
N PHE A 7 -4.13 29.59 -1.80
CA PHE A 7 -4.39 28.23 -2.30
C PHE A 7 -5.75 27.76 -1.79
N VAL A 8 -6.45 27.01 -2.61
CA VAL A 8 -7.64 26.27 -2.19
C VAL A 8 -7.28 24.82 -1.98
N VAL A 9 -7.63 24.25 -0.82
CA VAL A 9 -7.48 22.82 -0.53
C VAL A 9 -8.85 22.18 -0.48
N VAL A 10 -9.12 21.21 -1.35
CA VAL A 10 -10.42 20.54 -1.45
C VAL A 10 -10.35 19.17 -0.83
N GLY A 11 -11.16 18.93 0.21
CA GLY A 11 -11.19 17.72 1.04
C GLY A 11 -10.20 17.80 2.21
N LEU A 12 -10.71 17.70 3.44
CA LEU A 12 -9.94 17.77 4.69
C LEU A 12 -9.68 16.39 5.31
N GLY A 13 -9.56 15.37 4.49
CA GLY A 13 -8.98 14.09 4.90
C GLY A 13 -7.49 14.23 5.20
N LYS A 14 -6.81 13.11 5.53
CA LYS A 14 -5.40 13.06 5.93
C LYS A 14 -4.46 13.83 4.97
N SER A 15 -4.62 13.63 3.65
CA SER A 15 -3.81 14.31 2.63
C SER A 15 -4.10 15.81 2.54
N GLY A 16 -5.38 16.22 2.62
CA GLY A 16 -5.75 17.62 2.56
C GLY A 16 -5.29 18.39 3.80
N VAL A 17 -5.39 17.80 4.98
CA VAL A 17 -4.83 18.36 6.22
C VAL A 17 -3.31 18.54 6.08
N GLY A 18 -2.60 17.55 5.53
CA GLY A 18 -1.17 17.65 5.25
C GLY A 18 -0.85 18.77 4.26
N ALA A 19 -1.59 18.85 3.15
CA ALA A 19 -1.43 19.91 2.15
C ALA A 19 -1.65 21.30 2.75
N ALA A 20 -2.71 21.51 3.55
CA ALA A 20 -2.98 22.77 4.22
C ALA A 20 -1.84 23.19 5.16
N LYS A 21 -1.35 22.27 6.00
CA LYS A 21 -0.22 22.53 6.90
C LYS A 21 1.03 22.97 6.14
N VAL A 22 1.40 22.24 5.11
CA VAL A 22 2.62 22.50 4.33
C VAL A 22 2.56 23.86 3.63
N LEU A 23 1.39 24.24 3.10
CA LEU A 23 1.17 25.55 2.49
C LEU A 23 1.26 26.67 3.53
N LEU A 24 0.59 26.52 4.66
CA LEU A 24 0.60 27.50 5.75
C LEU A 24 2.01 27.73 6.32
N ASN A 25 2.78 26.65 6.53
CA ASN A 25 4.17 26.72 7.00
C ASN A 25 5.11 27.43 6.00
N ARG A 26 4.66 27.63 4.75
CA ARG A 26 5.38 28.37 3.69
C ARG A 26 4.81 29.77 3.44
N GLY A 27 4.01 30.29 4.39
CA GLY A 27 3.46 31.64 4.31
C GLY A 27 2.25 31.81 3.38
N ALA A 28 1.70 30.73 2.85
CA ALA A 28 0.51 30.80 2.01
C ALA A 28 -0.75 31.14 2.83
N LYS A 29 -1.77 31.69 2.14
CA LYS A 29 -3.15 31.74 2.61
C LYS A 29 -3.88 30.52 2.10
N VAL A 30 -4.60 29.80 2.96
CA VAL A 30 -5.30 28.58 2.61
C VAL A 30 -6.81 28.73 2.83
N ILE A 31 -7.59 28.44 1.79
CA ILE A 31 -9.04 28.25 1.87
C ILE A 31 -9.30 26.77 1.78
N ALA A 32 -9.66 26.14 2.88
CA ALA A 32 -9.95 24.72 2.95
C ALA A 32 -11.45 24.46 2.76
N LEU A 33 -11.81 23.59 1.82
CA LEU A 33 -13.19 23.23 1.49
C LEU A 33 -13.42 21.75 1.80
N ASP A 34 -14.51 21.43 2.49
CA ASP A 34 -14.97 20.05 2.68
C ASP A 34 -16.50 20.01 2.70
N GLU A 35 -17.11 19.00 2.07
CA GLU A 35 -18.56 18.87 2.02
C GLU A 35 -19.20 18.52 3.35
N LYS A 36 -18.43 17.89 4.25
CA LYS A 36 -18.94 17.51 5.57
C LYS A 36 -19.15 18.79 6.40
N PRO A 37 -20.37 19.03 6.92
CA PRO A 37 -20.69 20.27 7.63
C PRO A 37 -19.86 20.52 8.91
N ASP A 38 -19.32 19.45 9.48
CA ASP A 38 -18.51 19.43 10.71
C ASP A 38 -17.00 19.26 10.44
N ALA A 39 -16.60 19.30 9.17
CA ALA A 39 -15.21 19.17 8.81
C ALA A 39 -14.39 20.34 9.33
N THR A 40 -13.46 20.02 10.23
CA THR A 40 -12.47 20.97 10.76
C THR A 40 -11.09 20.33 10.79
N PRO A 41 -10.03 21.03 10.37
CA PRO A 41 -8.69 20.52 10.56
C PRO A 41 -8.35 20.49 12.06
N PRO A 42 -7.47 19.59 12.52
CA PRO A 42 -7.11 19.46 13.92
C PRO A 42 -6.16 20.57 14.43
N PHE A 43 -6.13 21.68 13.72
CA PHE A 43 -5.29 22.86 14.06
C PHE A 43 -5.91 24.16 13.55
N GLY A 44 -5.59 25.27 14.21
CA GLY A 44 -5.93 26.64 13.77
C GLY A 44 -4.70 27.37 13.23
N HIS A 45 -4.92 28.29 12.29
CA HIS A 45 -3.86 29.16 11.77
C HIS A 45 -4.47 30.50 11.28
N PRO A 46 -3.83 31.68 11.49
CA PRO A 46 -4.40 32.98 11.07
C PRO A 46 -4.63 33.07 9.56
N ASN A 47 -3.86 32.40 8.75
CA ASN A 47 -3.98 32.36 7.29
C ASN A 47 -4.87 31.19 6.78
N LEU A 48 -5.59 30.48 7.64
CA LEU A 48 -6.49 29.39 7.29
C LEU A 48 -7.95 29.83 7.42
N THR A 49 -8.68 29.71 6.32
CA THR A 49 -10.14 29.85 6.30
C THR A 49 -10.75 28.49 5.94
N VAL A 50 -11.67 27.98 6.77
CA VAL A 50 -12.39 26.73 6.51
C VAL A 50 -13.81 27.05 6.09
N LYS A 51 -14.27 26.42 5.01
CA LYS A 51 -15.65 26.46 4.54
C LYS A 51 -16.17 25.03 4.42
N ALA A 52 -17.02 24.64 5.33
CA ALA A 52 -17.69 23.35 5.37
C ALA A 52 -19.06 23.43 4.66
N GLY A 53 -19.46 22.36 3.99
CA GLY A 53 -20.68 22.27 3.22
C GLY A 53 -20.47 22.42 1.71
N PRO A 54 -21.51 22.76 0.93
CA PRO A 54 -21.42 22.89 -0.52
C PRO A 54 -20.33 23.85 -0.97
N PHE A 55 -19.62 23.52 -2.05
CA PHE A 55 -18.56 24.38 -2.56
C PHE A 55 -19.12 25.71 -3.06
N PRO A 56 -18.55 26.86 -2.64
CA PRO A 56 -18.96 28.14 -3.14
C PRO A 56 -18.79 28.26 -4.65
N PRO A 57 -19.69 28.96 -5.39
CA PRO A 57 -19.48 29.25 -6.78
C PRO A 57 -18.13 29.94 -6.99
N ARG A 58 -17.41 29.52 -8.05
CA ARG A 58 -16.11 30.12 -8.43
C ARG A 58 -15.07 30.12 -7.30
N PHE A 59 -15.08 29.11 -6.43
CA PHE A 59 -14.21 29.01 -5.26
C PHE A 59 -12.70 29.09 -5.59
N TRP A 60 -12.34 28.88 -6.85
CA TRP A 60 -10.97 28.95 -7.36
C TRP A 60 -10.49 30.34 -7.75
N GLU A 61 -11.39 31.33 -7.84
CA GLU A 61 -11.03 32.69 -8.27
C GLU A 61 -10.07 33.35 -7.27
N GLY A 62 -8.98 33.91 -7.83
CA GLY A 62 -7.92 34.53 -7.03
C GLY A 62 -6.99 33.55 -6.32
N ALA A 63 -7.15 32.25 -6.52
CA ALA A 63 -6.22 31.25 -6.03
C ALA A 63 -5.09 30.99 -7.05
N GLU A 64 -3.87 30.79 -6.55
CA GLU A 64 -2.73 30.33 -7.34
C GLU A 64 -2.98 28.93 -7.89
N ALA A 65 -3.55 28.05 -7.05
CA ALA A 65 -3.95 26.71 -7.43
C ALA A 65 -4.99 26.12 -6.47
N VAL A 66 -5.65 25.06 -6.95
CA VAL A 66 -6.56 24.20 -6.22
C VAL A 66 -5.88 22.86 -5.98
N VAL A 67 -5.61 22.52 -4.73
CA VAL A 67 -5.03 21.24 -4.31
C VAL A 67 -6.16 20.29 -3.93
N VAL A 68 -6.30 19.20 -4.69
CA VAL A 68 -7.41 18.27 -4.52
C VAL A 68 -6.95 17.03 -3.76
N SER A 69 -7.63 16.70 -2.65
CA SER A 69 -7.38 15.46 -1.90
C SER A 69 -7.79 14.23 -2.73
N PRO A 70 -7.07 13.09 -2.63
CA PRO A 70 -7.34 11.89 -3.43
C PRO A 70 -8.76 11.33 -3.28
N GLY A 71 -9.38 11.54 -2.11
CA GLY A 71 -10.77 11.13 -1.84
C GLY A 71 -11.83 11.91 -2.61
N VAL A 72 -11.47 13.06 -3.22
CA VAL A 72 -12.37 13.91 -4.01
C VAL A 72 -12.17 13.59 -5.49
N PRO A 73 -13.18 13.09 -6.21
CA PRO A 73 -13.07 12.81 -7.64
C PRO A 73 -12.80 14.07 -8.45
N LEU A 74 -11.79 14.04 -9.33
CA LEU A 74 -11.50 15.16 -10.24
C LEU A 74 -12.60 15.38 -11.29
N ALA A 75 -13.42 14.36 -11.53
CA ALA A 75 -14.58 14.41 -12.41
C ALA A 75 -15.80 15.17 -11.82
N ARG A 76 -15.70 15.68 -10.59
CA ARG A 76 -16.77 16.50 -10.00
C ARG A 76 -17.08 17.70 -10.88
N PRO A 77 -18.38 18.03 -11.09
CA PRO A 77 -18.78 19.15 -11.94
C PRO A 77 -18.11 20.48 -11.57
N GLU A 78 -17.94 20.75 -10.27
CA GLU A 78 -17.32 21.97 -9.78
C GLU A 78 -15.82 22.05 -10.12
N LEU A 79 -15.09 20.92 -10.04
CA LEU A 79 -13.67 20.86 -10.40
C LEU A 79 -13.47 20.88 -11.93
N VAL A 80 -14.37 20.24 -12.67
CA VAL A 80 -14.39 20.30 -14.14
C VAL A 80 -14.64 21.73 -14.60
N ALA A 81 -15.59 22.44 -14.00
CA ALA A 81 -15.87 23.85 -14.30
C ALA A 81 -14.66 24.74 -13.94
N ALA A 82 -14.02 24.51 -12.80
CA ALA A 82 -12.81 25.24 -12.42
C ALA A 82 -11.69 25.06 -13.44
N LYS A 83 -11.43 23.82 -13.88
CA LYS A 83 -10.42 23.50 -14.89
C LYS A 83 -10.74 24.13 -16.25
N ALA A 84 -12.01 24.08 -16.67
CA ALA A 84 -12.48 24.72 -17.91
C ALA A 84 -12.35 26.24 -17.87
N ALA A 85 -12.46 26.85 -16.67
CA ALA A 85 -12.23 28.29 -16.46
C ALA A 85 -10.74 28.65 -16.33
N GLY A 86 -9.82 27.72 -16.54
CA GLY A 86 -8.37 27.95 -16.49
C GLY A 86 -7.73 27.87 -15.10
N ALA A 87 -8.45 27.37 -14.08
CA ALA A 87 -7.85 27.16 -12.77
C ALA A 87 -6.79 26.04 -12.80
N THR A 88 -5.65 26.26 -12.13
CA THR A 88 -4.62 25.25 -11.94
C THR A 88 -5.09 24.25 -10.88
N LEU A 89 -5.26 22.97 -11.25
CA LEU A 89 -5.68 21.90 -10.35
C LEU A 89 -4.60 20.82 -10.30
N TYR A 90 -4.24 20.38 -9.09
CA TYR A 90 -3.35 19.24 -8.89
C TYR A 90 -3.59 18.54 -7.55
N GLY A 91 -3.03 17.34 -7.41
CA GLY A 91 -3.16 16.53 -6.20
C GLY A 91 -2.10 16.83 -5.13
N GLU A 92 -2.24 16.15 -4.00
CA GLU A 92 -1.33 16.25 -2.86
C GLU A 92 0.11 15.81 -3.22
N ILE A 93 0.29 14.79 -4.06
CA ILE A 93 1.61 14.31 -4.49
C ILE A 93 2.33 15.35 -5.34
N GLU A 94 1.60 16.02 -6.22
CA GLU A 94 2.13 17.15 -7.01
C GLU A 94 2.58 18.28 -6.11
N LEU A 95 1.75 18.67 -5.11
CA LEU A 95 2.14 19.67 -4.14
C LEU A 95 3.41 19.28 -3.38
N ALA A 96 3.50 18.02 -2.93
CA ALA A 96 4.68 17.50 -2.24
C ALA A 96 5.93 17.65 -3.10
N TRP A 97 5.85 17.27 -4.38
CA TRP A 97 6.93 17.41 -5.33
C TRP A 97 7.36 18.88 -5.51
N ARG A 98 6.40 19.81 -5.63
CA ARG A 98 6.66 21.26 -5.72
C ARG A 98 7.28 21.84 -4.43
N CYS A 99 7.13 21.14 -3.32
CA CYS A 99 7.72 21.52 -2.02
C CYS A 99 9.13 20.94 -1.81
N LEU A 100 9.65 20.10 -2.70
CA LEU A 100 10.97 19.52 -2.57
C LEU A 100 12.05 20.62 -2.52
N PRO A 101 12.97 20.55 -1.54
CA PRO A 101 14.08 21.48 -1.48
C PRO A 101 15.12 21.18 -2.59
N LYS A 102 15.93 22.15 -2.93
CA LYS A 102 17.04 21.93 -3.86
C LYS A 102 17.97 20.85 -3.31
N GLY A 103 18.34 19.89 -4.17
CA GLY A 103 19.19 18.76 -3.79
C GLY A 103 18.42 17.59 -3.16
N ALA A 104 17.08 17.63 -3.15
CA ALA A 104 16.27 16.47 -2.77
C ALA A 104 16.57 15.27 -3.68
N GLY A 105 16.73 14.10 -3.06
CA GLY A 105 16.96 12.84 -3.79
C GLY A 105 15.75 12.38 -4.60
N PRO A 106 15.92 11.35 -5.43
CA PRO A 106 14.90 10.88 -6.35
C PRO A 106 13.67 10.32 -5.65
N ILE A 107 12.53 10.36 -6.35
CA ILE A 107 11.30 9.67 -5.97
C ILE A 107 11.30 8.27 -6.60
N LEU A 108 11.10 7.26 -5.76
CA LEU A 108 10.84 5.87 -6.14
C LEU A 108 9.38 5.57 -5.81
N GLY A 109 8.54 5.49 -6.84
CA GLY A 109 7.10 5.33 -6.71
C GLY A 109 6.65 3.89 -6.93
N VAL A 110 5.71 3.44 -6.10
CA VAL A 110 5.13 2.09 -6.19
C VAL A 110 3.61 2.19 -6.27
N THR A 111 3.03 1.60 -7.32
CA THR A 111 1.58 1.44 -7.46
C THR A 111 1.20 0.01 -7.88
N GLY A 112 -0.09 -0.27 -7.97
CA GLY A 112 -0.68 -1.56 -8.31
C GLY A 112 -2.01 -1.75 -7.60
N THR A 113 -2.72 -2.82 -7.87
CA THR A 113 -3.93 -3.17 -7.09
C THR A 113 -3.51 -3.71 -5.72
N ASN A 114 -2.64 -4.71 -5.69
CA ASN A 114 -2.16 -5.40 -4.48
C ASN A 114 -0.64 -5.26 -4.32
N GLY A 115 -0.15 -5.45 -3.09
CA GLY A 115 1.29 -5.49 -2.81
C GLY A 115 1.96 -4.13 -2.57
N LYS A 116 1.31 -3.01 -2.90
CA LYS A 116 1.87 -1.64 -2.78
C LYS A 116 2.57 -1.39 -1.45
N SER A 117 1.85 -1.53 -0.34
CA SER A 117 2.36 -1.20 0.99
C SER A 117 3.55 -2.07 1.39
N THR A 118 3.49 -3.38 1.09
CA THR A 118 4.59 -4.31 1.36
C THR A 118 5.83 -3.94 0.54
N THR A 119 5.64 -3.70 -0.76
CA THR A 119 6.75 -3.32 -1.65
C THR A 119 7.34 -1.97 -1.27
N THR A 120 6.51 -0.97 -0.93
CA THR A 120 6.98 0.35 -0.50
C THR A 120 7.76 0.29 0.81
N ALA A 121 7.23 -0.42 1.81
CA ALA A 121 7.92 -0.58 3.09
C ALA A 121 9.24 -1.36 2.95
N LEU A 122 9.22 -2.45 2.17
CA LEU A 122 10.42 -3.22 1.88
C LEU A 122 11.44 -2.37 1.11
N LEU A 123 11.03 -1.68 0.04
CA LEU A 123 11.92 -0.78 -0.71
C LEU A 123 12.55 0.27 0.21
N GLY A 124 11.74 0.84 1.12
CA GLY A 124 12.23 1.77 2.13
C GLY A 124 13.32 1.15 3.02
N GLU A 125 13.14 -0.09 3.46
CA GLU A 125 14.13 -0.81 4.25
C GLU A 125 15.42 -1.06 3.43
N LEU A 126 15.28 -1.53 2.18
CA LEU A 126 16.42 -1.77 1.28
C LEU A 126 17.24 -0.50 1.06
N VAL A 127 16.57 0.62 0.78
CA VAL A 127 17.22 1.92 0.54
C VAL A 127 17.89 2.45 1.80
N LYS A 128 17.24 2.34 2.97
CA LYS A 128 17.80 2.79 4.26
C LYS A 128 19.06 2.04 4.68
N GLN A 129 19.27 0.81 4.21
CA GLN A 129 20.54 0.09 4.41
C GLN A 129 21.74 0.77 3.73
N HIS A 130 21.49 1.67 2.77
CA HIS A 130 22.50 2.42 2.04
C HIS A 130 22.43 3.93 2.36
N ALA A 131 21.22 4.49 2.40
CA ALA A 131 20.94 5.90 2.64
C ALA A 131 19.91 6.03 3.79
N PRO A 132 20.36 6.10 5.06
CA PRO A 132 19.44 6.14 6.22
C PRO A 132 18.47 7.32 6.22
N ASN A 133 18.88 8.47 5.66
CA ASN A 133 18.01 9.65 5.54
C ASN A 133 17.05 9.51 4.35
N THR A 134 16.16 8.53 4.41
CA THR A 134 15.17 8.20 3.38
C THR A 134 13.75 8.42 3.91
N PHE A 135 12.93 9.18 3.17
CA PHE A 135 11.50 9.26 3.43
C PHE A 135 10.78 8.02 2.91
N VAL A 136 9.84 7.49 3.69
CA VAL A 136 8.95 6.40 3.28
C VAL A 136 7.52 6.76 3.66
N GLY A 137 6.63 6.85 2.67
CA GLY A 137 5.25 7.28 2.94
C GLY A 137 4.37 7.36 1.70
N GLY A 138 3.48 8.34 1.67
CA GLY A 138 2.48 8.54 0.62
C GLY A 138 1.11 8.01 1.01
N ASN A 139 0.53 7.11 0.21
CA ASN A 139 -0.71 6.41 0.58
C ASN A 139 -0.51 5.49 1.81
N LEU A 140 0.69 4.98 1.99
CA LEU A 140 1.14 4.29 3.20
C LEU A 140 1.62 5.31 4.24
N GLY A 141 1.18 5.14 5.48
CA GLY A 141 1.75 5.87 6.61
C GLY A 141 1.59 7.40 6.53
N THR A 142 2.69 8.13 6.45
CA THR A 142 2.72 9.61 6.42
C THR A 142 2.47 10.14 5.01
N ALA A 143 1.58 11.12 4.86
CA ALA A 143 1.34 11.77 3.57
C ALA A 143 2.64 12.39 3.00
N PHE A 144 2.82 12.36 1.68
CA PHE A 144 4.09 12.80 1.10
C PHE A 144 4.35 14.30 1.31
N THR A 145 3.31 15.13 1.32
CA THR A 145 3.45 16.56 1.69
C THR A 145 4.13 16.75 3.03
N LEU A 146 3.85 15.89 4.02
CA LEU A 146 4.43 16.01 5.36
C LEU A 146 5.92 15.63 5.44
N ALA A 147 6.52 15.10 4.36
CA ALA A 147 7.96 14.89 4.28
C ALA A 147 8.75 16.19 4.52
N TYR A 148 8.17 17.31 4.10
CA TYR A 148 8.72 18.65 4.24
C TYR A 148 7.71 19.59 4.90
N GLU A 149 7.03 19.14 5.96
CA GLU A 149 6.17 19.98 6.79
C GLU A 149 6.97 21.18 7.34
N ASP A 150 8.18 20.93 7.83
CA ASP A 150 9.16 21.99 8.12
C ASP A 150 9.89 22.39 6.83
N PRO A 151 9.73 23.63 6.34
CA PRO A 151 10.38 24.12 5.14
C PRO A 151 11.90 24.22 5.27
N GLN A 152 12.46 24.19 6.48
CA GLN A 152 13.91 24.24 6.75
C GLN A 152 14.54 22.85 6.88
N ARG A 153 13.73 21.79 6.81
CA ARG A 153 14.26 20.44 6.88
C ARG A 153 15.31 20.18 5.76
N PRO A 154 16.47 19.62 6.08
CA PRO A 154 17.43 19.17 5.07
C PRO A 154 16.79 18.14 4.10
N PRO A 155 17.24 18.12 2.83
CA PRO A 155 16.70 17.20 1.84
C PRO A 155 16.91 15.73 2.27
N TYR A 156 15.93 14.89 1.96
CA TYR A 156 16.10 13.44 2.01
C TYR A 156 16.96 12.96 0.84
N ASP A 157 17.76 11.91 1.06
CA ASP A 157 18.57 11.27 0.03
C ASP A 157 17.69 10.48 -0.96
N PHE A 158 16.55 9.96 -0.50
CA PHE A 158 15.55 9.25 -1.30
C PHE A 158 14.15 9.48 -0.76
N HIS A 159 13.17 9.38 -1.66
CA HIS A 159 11.74 9.37 -1.33
C HIS A 159 11.13 8.08 -1.88
N VAL A 160 10.72 7.19 -1.00
CA VAL A 160 10.01 5.95 -1.35
C VAL A 160 8.52 6.18 -1.08
N VAL A 161 7.72 6.22 -2.16
CA VAL A 161 6.36 6.73 -2.10
C VAL A 161 5.36 5.70 -2.63
N GLU A 162 4.41 5.28 -1.78
CA GLU A 162 3.24 4.53 -2.22
C GLU A 162 2.25 5.46 -2.89
N LEU A 163 1.81 5.09 -4.09
CA LEU A 163 0.89 5.88 -4.90
C LEU A 163 -0.38 5.08 -5.23
N SER A 164 -1.54 5.57 -4.79
CA SER A 164 -2.84 5.07 -5.23
C SER A 164 -3.18 5.61 -6.61
N SER A 165 -4.14 4.97 -7.31
CA SER A 165 -4.67 5.50 -8.58
C SER A 165 -5.24 6.92 -8.41
N PHE A 166 -5.94 7.17 -7.31
CA PHE A 166 -6.53 8.47 -6.98
C PHE A 166 -5.49 9.58 -6.80
N GLN A 167 -4.32 9.25 -6.22
CA GLN A 167 -3.22 10.20 -6.09
C GLN A 167 -2.55 10.48 -7.44
N LEU A 168 -2.44 9.45 -8.28
CA LEU A 168 -1.85 9.57 -9.61
C LEU A 168 -2.69 10.41 -10.57
N GLU A 169 -4.03 10.44 -10.42
CA GLU A 169 -4.91 11.33 -11.19
C GLU A 169 -4.52 12.81 -11.06
N GLY A 170 -4.01 13.20 -9.89
CA GLY A 170 -3.64 14.59 -9.59
C GLY A 170 -2.21 14.98 -9.94
N LEU A 171 -1.43 14.13 -10.62
CA LEU A 171 -0.10 14.51 -11.10
C LEU A 171 -0.19 15.43 -12.32
N VAL A 172 0.73 16.37 -12.41
CA VAL A 172 0.88 17.32 -13.53
C VAL A 172 2.31 17.30 -14.04
N ASP A 173 3.29 17.74 -13.22
CA ASP A 173 4.71 17.86 -13.57
C ASP A 173 5.59 16.97 -12.67
N ALA A 174 5.02 16.33 -11.64
CA ALA A 174 5.78 15.59 -10.64
C ALA A 174 6.52 14.39 -11.24
N GLN A 175 7.83 14.38 -11.06
CA GLN A 175 8.74 13.40 -11.65
C GLN A 175 8.98 12.22 -10.70
N VAL A 176 8.58 11.03 -11.12
CA VAL A 176 8.87 9.77 -10.41
C VAL A 176 10.02 9.06 -11.12
N LYS A 177 11.25 9.20 -10.62
CA LYS A 177 12.44 8.68 -11.30
C LYS A 177 12.42 7.16 -11.48
N GLY A 178 12.11 6.42 -10.42
CA GLY A 178 11.92 4.97 -10.48
C GLY A 178 10.46 4.63 -10.21
N ALA A 179 9.75 4.07 -11.17
CA ALA A 179 8.32 3.80 -11.07
C ALA A 179 8.00 2.31 -11.20
N ALA A 180 7.18 1.75 -10.30
CA ALA A 180 6.73 0.37 -10.41
C ALA A 180 5.21 0.23 -10.45
N ILE A 181 4.72 -0.63 -11.38
CA ILE A 181 3.34 -1.16 -11.37
C ILE A 181 3.40 -2.65 -11.09
N LEU A 182 2.82 -3.08 -9.96
CA LEU A 182 2.96 -4.45 -9.47
C LEU A 182 1.98 -5.43 -10.11
N ASN A 183 0.74 -5.02 -10.28
CA ASN A 183 -0.36 -5.82 -10.83
C ASN A 183 -1.58 -4.95 -11.07
N LEU A 184 -2.49 -5.44 -11.91
CA LEU A 184 -3.77 -4.82 -12.17
C LEU A 184 -4.90 -5.84 -12.08
N GLN A 185 -5.78 -5.68 -11.09
CA GLN A 185 -6.97 -6.51 -10.90
C GLN A 185 -8.19 -5.61 -10.75
N PRO A 186 -9.41 -6.08 -11.02
CA PRO A 186 -10.63 -5.29 -10.83
C PRO A 186 -10.73 -4.76 -9.40
N ASP A 187 -10.79 -3.42 -9.28
CA ASP A 187 -10.94 -2.71 -8.02
C ASP A 187 -11.47 -1.29 -8.30
N HIS A 188 -12.10 -0.66 -7.33
CA HIS A 188 -12.59 0.71 -7.44
C HIS A 188 -13.52 1.01 -8.63
N LEU A 189 -14.33 0.03 -9.06
CA LEU A 189 -15.31 0.19 -10.15
C LEU A 189 -16.51 1.07 -9.75
N ASP A 190 -16.57 1.50 -8.51
CA ASP A 190 -17.44 2.57 -8.02
C ASP A 190 -16.96 3.97 -8.42
N ARG A 191 -15.68 4.12 -8.81
CA ARG A 191 -15.06 5.38 -9.20
C ARG A 191 -14.62 5.42 -10.67
N TYR A 192 -14.22 4.28 -11.25
CA TYR A 192 -13.78 4.17 -12.63
C TYR A 192 -14.85 3.50 -13.49
N GLU A 193 -15.04 3.99 -14.73
CA GLU A 193 -16.02 3.44 -15.66
C GLU A 193 -15.62 2.02 -16.12
N SER A 194 -14.32 1.73 -16.14
CA SER A 194 -13.79 0.43 -16.54
C SER A 194 -12.49 0.08 -15.79
N GLN A 195 -12.09 -1.19 -15.90
CA GLN A 195 -10.78 -1.63 -15.41
C GLN A 195 -9.64 -1.00 -16.23
N GLU A 196 -9.88 -0.69 -17.49
CA GLU A 196 -8.92 0.00 -18.35
C GLU A 196 -8.64 1.43 -17.83
N ASP A 197 -9.68 2.20 -17.50
CA ASP A 197 -9.54 3.55 -16.92
C ASP A 197 -8.79 3.52 -15.60
N TYR A 198 -9.07 2.51 -14.75
CA TYR A 198 -8.32 2.29 -13.53
C TYR A 198 -6.84 2.00 -13.80
N GLY A 199 -6.54 1.19 -14.83
CA GLY A 199 -5.19 0.91 -15.28
C GLY A 199 -4.49 2.16 -15.81
N LEU A 200 -5.18 2.95 -16.65
CA LEU A 200 -4.67 4.21 -17.20
C LEU A 200 -4.36 5.24 -16.10
N ALA A 201 -5.21 5.31 -15.07
CA ALA A 201 -4.92 6.16 -13.91
C ALA A 201 -3.61 5.75 -13.20
N LYS A 202 -3.33 4.45 -13.06
CA LYS A 202 -2.05 3.97 -12.51
C LYS A 202 -0.87 4.23 -13.43
N ALA A 203 -1.06 4.10 -14.75
CA ALA A 203 0.00 4.28 -15.73
C ALA A 203 0.52 5.72 -15.79
N ARG A 204 -0.23 6.69 -15.23
CA ARG A 204 0.25 8.07 -15.06
C ARG A 204 1.53 8.19 -14.24
N ILE A 205 1.91 7.17 -13.48
CA ILE A 205 3.20 7.11 -12.78
C ILE A 205 4.40 7.20 -13.74
N PHE A 206 4.19 6.93 -15.04
CA PHE A 206 5.20 6.97 -16.09
C PHE A 206 5.23 8.27 -16.88
N ASP A 207 4.16 9.12 -16.78
CA ASP A 207 3.95 10.23 -17.73
C ASP A 207 5.10 11.26 -17.71
N GLU A 208 5.58 11.67 -16.53
CA GLU A 208 6.58 12.73 -16.36
C GLU A 208 7.92 12.20 -15.79
N GLN A 209 8.30 10.96 -16.16
CA GLN A 209 9.59 10.44 -15.73
C GLN A 209 10.76 11.23 -16.34
N PRO A 210 11.81 11.55 -15.55
CA PRO A 210 12.98 12.20 -16.08
C PRO A 210 13.73 11.27 -17.07
N SER A 211 14.52 11.82 -17.97
CA SER A 211 15.21 11.06 -19.04
C SER A 211 16.17 9.98 -18.50
N ASP A 212 16.65 10.13 -17.27
CA ASP A 212 17.47 9.15 -16.54
C ASP A 212 16.63 8.25 -15.61
N GLY A 213 15.31 8.23 -15.80
CA GLY A 213 14.37 7.41 -15.07
C GLY A 213 14.34 5.95 -15.55
N PHE A 214 13.54 5.14 -14.85
CA PHE A 214 13.32 3.72 -15.19
C PHE A 214 11.97 3.24 -14.69
N ALA A 215 11.39 2.26 -15.40
CA ALA A 215 10.15 1.61 -15.04
C ALA A 215 10.37 0.14 -14.66
N VAL A 216 9.63 -0.36 -13.68
CA VAL A 216 9.66 -1.76 -13.22
C VAL A 216 8.25 -2.33 -13.26
N VAL A 217 8.04 -3.42 -13.99
CA VAL A 217 6.71 -3.97 -14.23
C VAL A 217 6.65 -5.48 -14.04
N ASN A 218 5.48 -5.99 -13.74
CA ASN A 218 5.23 -7.42 -13.62
C ASN A 218 4.99 -8.03 -15.00
N ALA A 219 5.93 -8.86 -15.47
CA ALA A 219 5.77 -9.57 -16.74
C ALA A 219 4.71 -10.68 -16.69
N ASP A 220 4.30 -11.14 -15.49
CA ASP A 220 3.26 -12.16 -15.33
C ASP A 220 1.84 -11.57 -15.48
N ASP A 221 1.72 -10.23 -15.50
CA ASP A 221 0.46 -9.52 -15.67
C ASP A 221 0.41 -8.84 -17.07
N PRO A 222 -0.35 -9.39 -18.04
CA PRO A 222 -0.40 -8.85 -19.39
C PRO A 222 -0.91 -7.41 -19.47
N GLN A 223 -1.81 -6.99 -18.57
CA GLN A 223 -2.35 -5.64 -18.55
C GLN A 223 -1.26 -4.65 -18.08
N VAL A 224 -0.45 -5.02 -17.11
CA VAL A 224 0.70 -4.21 -16.66
C VAL A 224 1.75 -4.09 -17.76
N VAL A 225 2.00 -5.16 -18.50
CA VAL A 225 2.91 -5.12 -19.66
C VAL A 225 2.39 -4.16 -20.73
N GLU A 226 1.10 -4.15 -21.02
CA GLU A 226 0.50 -3.19 -21.96
C GLU A 226 0.65 -1.75 -21.47
N LEU A 227 0.33 -1.49 -20.21
CA LEU A 227 0.47 -0.16 -19.60
C LEU A 227 1.91 0.36 -19.62
N SER A 228 2.91 -0.55 -19.58
CA SER A 228 4.31 -0.17 -19.62
C SER A 228 4.76 0.51 -20.91
N ARG A 229 3.99 0.41 -21.99
CA ARG A 229 4.24 1.11 -23.26
C ARG A 229 4.13 2.63 -23.16
N ARG A 230 3.52 3.14 -22.09
CA ARG A 230 3.50 4.59 -21.79
C ARG A 230 4.82 5.12 -21.25
N ALA A 231 5.69 4.25 -20.72
CA ALA A 231 6.98 4.67 -20.21
C ALA A 231 7.92 5.09 -21.35
N HIS A 232 8.47 6.29 -21.25
CA HIS A 232 9.46 6.85 -22.19
C HIS A 232 10.91 6.56 -21.75
N VAL A 233 11.09 5.77 -20.72
CA VAL A 233 12.35 5.39 -20.10
C VAL A 233 12.57 3.88 -20.22
N PRO A 234 13.80 3.36 -19.93
CA PRO A 234 14.04 1.93 -19.93
C PRO A 234 13.08 1.16 -19.02
N VAL A 235 12.44 0.12 -19.57
CA VAL A 235 11.51 -0.75 -18.83
C VAL A 235 12.23 -2.03 -18.44
N TYR A 236 12.13 -2.37 -17.16
CA TYR A 236 12.60 -3.62 -16.56
C TYR A 236 11.41 -4.43 -16.04
N ALA A 237 11.52 -5.76 -16.01
CA ALA A 237 10.42 -6.59 -15.60
C ALA A 237 10.81 -7.65 -14.55
N PHE A 238 9.84 -8.09 -13.75
CA PHE A 238 10.00 -9.23 -12.88
C PHE A 238 8.99 -10.33 -13.22
N THR A 239 9.37 -11.59 -12.98
CA THR A 239 8.54 -12.75 -13.28
C THR A 239 8.87 -13.94 -12.36
N LEU A 240 7.87 -14.77 -12.09
CA LEU A 240 8.03 -16.08 -11.48
C LEU A 240 8.11 -17.23 -12.54
N ASP A 241 7.85 -16.89 -13.82
CA ASP A 241 7.98 -17.86 -14.90
C ASP A 241 9.38 -17.79 -15.53
N ALA A 242 10.24 -18.73 -15.18
CA ALA A 242 11.60 -18.79 -15.70
C ALA A 242 11.69 -19.01 -17.24
N ARG A 243 10.59 -19.34 -17.91
CA ARG A 243 10.53 -19.49 -19.37
C ARG A 243 10.35 -18.13 -20.10
N ARG A 244 9.96 -17.07 -19.37
CA ARG A 244 9.84 -15.73 -19.96
C ARG A 244 11.23 -15.21 -20.31
N THR A 245 11.33 -14.65 -21.50
CA THR A 245 12.55 -14.02 -22.00
C THR A 245 12.53 -12.53 -21.72
N SER A 246 13.69 -11.89 -21.75
CA SER A 246 13.85 -10.43 -21.63
C SER A 246 13.41 -9.66 -22.90
N ALA A 247 12.80 -10.32 -23.90
CA ALA A 247 12.36 -9.64 -25.11
C ALA A 247 11.41 -8.47 -24.79
N GLY A 248 11.80 -7.27 -25.20
CA GLY A 248 11.07 -6.03 -24.93
C GLY A 248 11.41 -5.34 -23.60
N PHE A 249 12.26 -5.94 -22.74
CA PHE A 249 12.70 -5.36 -21.49
C PHE A 249 14.22 -5.13 -21.45
N ARG A 250 14.65 -4.07 -20.80
CA ARG A 250 16.09 -3.75 -20.63
C ARG A 250 16.81 -4.77 -19.73
N GLY A 251 16.07 -5.41 -18.84
CA GLY A 251 16.54 -6.45 -17.94
C GLY A 251 15.40 -7.01 -17.09
N MET A 252 15.62 -8.13 -16.45
CA MET A 252 14.60 -8.82 -15.67
C MET A 252 15.09 -9.25 -14.28
N ALA A 253 14.14 -9.44 -13.36
CA ALA A 253 14.30 -10.28 -12.19
C ALA A 253 13.50 -11.58 -12.43
N VAL A 254 14.17 -12.71 -12.29
CA VAL A 254 13.55 -14.03 -12.41
C VAL A 254 13.60 -14.72 -11.06
N GLY A 255 12.41 -15.03 -10.52
CA GLY A 255 12.26 -15.54 -9.17
C GLY A 255 11.69 -16.94 -9.06
N SER A 256 11.86 -17.52 -7.88
CA SER A 256 11.23 -18.74 -7.41
C SER A 256 10.74 -18.54 -5.97
N SER A 257 10.32 -19.60 -5.28
CA SER A 257 9.77 -19.51 -3.92
C SER A 257 10.72 -18.90 -2.85
N SER A 258 12.04 -18.95 -3.07
CA SER A 258 13.01 -18.58 -2.04
C SER A 258 14.22 -17.78 -2.55
N LYS A 259 14.28 -17.49 -3.85
CA LYS A 259 15.39 -16.75 -4.47
C LYS A 259 14.99 -16.08 -5.77
N PHE A 260 15.72 -15.05 -6.17
CA PHE A 260 15.62 -14.46 -7.50
C PHE A 260 16.98 -13.93 -7.98
N VAL A 261 17.11 -13.76 -9.29
CA VAL A 261 18.31 -13.28 -9.95
C VAL A 261 17.95 -12.09 -10.84
N LEU A 262 18.75 -11.03 -10.78
CA LEU A 262 18.66 -9.91 -11.72
C LEU A 262 19.49 -10.22 -12.96
N THR A 263 18.95 -10.04 -14.15
CA THR A 263 19.66 -10.24 -15.43
C THR A 263 20.44 -9.00 -15.89
N PHE A 264 20.60 -8.02 -15.01
CA PHE A 264 21.31 -6.76 -15.22
C PHE A 264 22.22 -6.46 -14.01
N GLY A 265 23.09 -5.46 -14.13
CA GLY A 265 23.94 -5.00 -13.01
C GLY A 265 24.99 -6.03 -12.54
N GLY A 266 25.31 -7.04 -13.37
CA GLY A 266 26.29 -8.08 -13.01
C GLY A 266 25.70 -9.44 -12.67
N GLY A 267 24.35 -9.59 -12.71
CA GLY A 267 23.68 -10.86 -12.42
C GLY A 267 23.51 -11.12 -10.92
N ASP A 268 23.21 -10.09 -10.14
CA ASP A 268 23.04 -10.18 -8.69
C ASP A 268 21.96 -11.22 -8.32
N ALA A 269 22.29 -12.12 -7.40
CA ALA A 269 21.39 -13.15 -6.89
C ALA A 269 21.02 -12.86 -5.43
N PHE A 270 19.73 -12.99 -5.12
CA PHE A 270 19.19 -12.74 -3.78
C PHE A 270 18.45 -13.97 -3.23
N VAL A 271 18.57 -14.18 -1.93
CA VAL A 271 17.93 -15.29 -1.22
C VAL A 271 16.93 -14.74 -0.22
N LEU A 272 15.70 -15.26 -0.26
CA LEU A 272 14.62 -14.89 0.66
C LEU A 272 14.55 -15.90 1.81
N ARG A 273 15.17 -15.59 2.93
CA ARG A 273 15.15 -16.39 4.17
C ARG A 273 14.15 -15.86 5.18
N ASN A 274 13.72 -14.61 4.98
CA ASN A 274 12.89 -13.88 5.92
C ASN A 274 11.42 -14.38 5.86
N ARG A 275 10.89 -14.80 7.00
CA ARG A 275 9.50 -15.28 7.14
C ARG A 275 8.44 -14.22 6.78
N ALA A 276 8.77 -12.93 6.96
CA ALA A 276 7.89 -11.82 6.56
C ALA A 276 7.68 -11.70 5.04
N LEU A 277 8.55 -12.33 4.23
CA LEU A 277 8.49 -12.36 2.77
C LEU A 277 7.98 -13.71 2.23
N ARG A 278 7.21 -14.44 3.02
CA ARG A 278 6.62 -15.73 2.63
C ARG A 278 5.58 -15.57 1.52
N GLY A 279 5.53 -16.56 0.62
CA GLY A 279 4.54 -16.67 -0.45
C GLY A 279 4.96 -16.03 -1.77
N ALA A 280 4.43 -16.56 -2.88
CA ALA A 280 4.78 -16.15 -4.23
C ALA A 280 4.58 -14.62 -4.48
N HIS A 281 3.50 -14.06 -3.95
CA HIS A 281 3.23 -12.62 -4.04
C HIS A 281 4.30 -11.77 -3.35
N ASN A 282 4.87 -12.24 -2.23
CA ASN A 282 5.95 -11.52 -1.55
C ASN A 282 7.30 -11.71 -2.26
N VAL A 283 7.51 -12.80 -2.97
CA VAL A 283 8.66 -12.92 -3.89
C VAL A 283 8.57 -11.88 -5.00
N GLN A 284 7.39 -11.68 -5.60
CA GLN A 284 7.17 -10.62 -6.60
C GLN A 284 7.37 -9.23 -6.00
N ASN A 285 6.84 -8.96 -4.80
CA ASN A 285 7.07 -7.71 -4.09
C ASN A 285 8.57 -7.47 -3.82
N ALA A 286 9.30 -8.50 -3.42
CA ALA A 286 10.74 -8.44 -3.16
C ALA A 286 11.55 -8.18 -4.44
N MET A 287 11.18 -8.83 -5.55
CA MET A 287 11.80 -8.56 -6.85
C MET A 287 11.60 -7.11 -7.29
N ALA A 288 10.37 -6.60 -7.21
CA ALA A 288 10.07 -5.21 -7.56
C ALA A 288 10.85 -4.21 -6.70
N ALA A 289 10.88 -4.41 -5.38
CA ALA A 289 11.63 -3.56 -4.45
C ALA A 289 13.13 -3.61 -4.70
N ALA A 290 13.71 -4.81 -4.87
CA ALA A 290 15.13 -4.99 -5.15
C ALA A 290 15.56 -4.38 -6.49
N MET A 291 14.71 -4.50 -7.52
CA MET A 291 14.97 -3.87 -8.82
C MET A 291 14.98 -2.36 -8.72
N LEU A 292 13.95 -1.75 -8.08
CA LEU A 292 13.91 -0.30 -7.85
C LEU A 292 15.13 0.18 -7.08
N ALA A 293 15.49 -0.50 -5.98
CA ALA A 293 16.66 -0.16 -5.19
C ALA A 293 17.95 -0.27 -6.00
N ARG A 294 18.15 -1.39 -6.72
CA ARG A 294 19.36 -1.65 -7.50
C ARG A 294 19.57 -0.65 -8.64
N LEU A 295 18.50 -0.33 -9.37
CA LEU A 295 18.50 0.67 -10.43
C LEU A 295 18.71 2.09 -9.92
N ALA A 296 18.29 2.36 -8.68
CA ALA A 296 18.56 3.63 -7.99
C ALA A 296 19.97 3.72 -7.37
N GLY A 297 20.82 2.69 -7.57
CA GLY A 297 22.21 2.69 -7.13
C GLY A 297 22.48 2.03 -5.77
N VAL A 298 21.49 1.41 -5.13
CA VAL A 298 21.71 0.69 -3.87
C VAL A 298 22.56 -0.56 -4.12
N PRO A 299 23.66 -0.78 -3.37
CA PRO A 299 24.52 -1.96 -3.52
C PRO A 299 23.78 -3.28 -3.22
N ALA A 300 24.16 -4.35 -3.92
CA ALA A 300 23.52 -5.67 -3.77
C ALA A 300 23.58 -6.20 -2.32
N GLU A 301 24.69 -5.97 -1.61
CA GLU A 301 24.85 -6.38 -0.21
C GLU A 301 23.90 -5.64 0.72
N ALA A 302 23.63 -4.36 0.46
CA ALA A 302 22.66 -3.57 1.22
C ALA A 302 21.23 -4.07 0.95
N ILE A 303 20.91 -4.43 -0.29
CA ILE A 303 19.63 -5.04 -0.66
C ILE A 303 19.46 -6.36 0.08
N GLN A 304 20.45 -7.27 0.06
CA GLN A 304 20.35 -8.55 0.76
C GLN A 304 20.17 -8.36 2.26
N ARG A 305 20.91 -7.45 2.90
CA ARG A 305 20.71 -7.14 4.32
C ARG A 305 19.27 -6.69 4.62
N GLY A 306 18.73 -5.77 3.82
CA GLY A 306 17.37 -5.30 3.98
C GLY A 306 16.32 -6.39 3.78
N LEU A 307 16.51 -7.31 2.82
CA LEU A 307 15.67 -8.50 2.64
C LEU A 307 15.70 -9.40 3.88
N ASP A 308 16.86 -9.61 4.48
CA ASP A 308 17.04 -10.47 5.66
C ASP A 308 16.45 -9.83 6.93
N THR A 309 16.50 -8.50 7.07
CA THR A 309 16.10 -7.75 8.27
C THR A 309 14.70 -7.14 8.21
N PHE A 310 14.03 -7.15 7.05
CA PHE A 310 12.71 -6.56 6.91
C PHE A 310 11.71 -7.11 7.94
N PRO A 311 11.14 -6.27 8.81
CA PRO A 311 10.26 -6.74 9.88
C PRO A 311 8.87 -7.17 9.41
N GLY A 312 8.54 -6.96 8.12
CA GLY A 312 7.18 -7.07 7.61
C GLY A 312 6.35 -5.83 7.89
N LEU A 313 5.08 -5.87 7.50
CA LEU A 313 4.09 -4.85 7.86
C LEU A 313 3.29 -5.34 9.07
N PRO A 314 3.03 -4.49 10.07
CA PRO A 314 2.13 -4.83 11.16
C PRO A 314 0.77 -5.33 10.64
N HIS A 315 0.27 -6.38 11.24
CA HIS A 315 -1.04 -6.99 10.94
C HIS A 315 -1.20 -7.55 9.51
N ARG A 316 -0.11 -7.76 8.77
CA ARG A 316 -0.13 -8.37 7.43
C ARG A 316 0.85 -9.53 7.37
N LEU A 317 0.34 -10.76 7.54
CA LEU A 317 1.14 -11.98 7.69
C LEU A 317 2.33 -11.77 8.65
N GLU A 318 2.12 -10.94 9.66
CA GLU A 318 3.12 -10.54 10.65
C GLU A 318 3.49 -11.75 11.52
N TYR A 319 4.74 -12.19 11.45
CA TYR A 319 5.24 -13.20 12.39
C TYR A 319 5.29 -12.62 13.80
N VAL A 320 4.60 -13.24 14.74
CA VAL A 320 4.55 -12.79 16.13
C VAL A 320 5.65 -13.48 16.95
N ARG A 321 5.57 -14.80 17.08
CA ARG A 321 6.57 -15.65 17.72
C ARG A 321 6.28 -17.13 17.47
N GLU A 322 7.22 -17.98 17.85
CA GLU A 322 7.05 -19.42 17.92
C GLU A 322 6.95 -19.86 19.40
N VAL A 323 5.97 -20.71 19.71
CA VAL A 323 5.76 -21.29 21.04
C VAL A 323 5.70 -22.81 20.88
N ASP A 324 6.61 -23.54 21.51
CA ASP A 324 6.75 -25.01 21.46
C ASP A 324 6.79 -25.59 20.01
N GLY A 325 7.34 -24.81 19.08
CA GLY A 325 7.43 -25.21 17.68
C GLY A 325 6.17 -24.93 16.87
N VAL A 326 5.19 -24.17 17.43
CA VAL A 326 4.00 -23.65 16.74
C VAL A 326 4.24 -22.19 16.39
N GLU A 327 4.12 -21.85 15.10
CA GLU A 327 4.27 -20.48 14.62
C GLU A 327 2.96 -19.70 14.77
N TYR A 328 2.98 -18.49 15.30
CA TYR A 328 1.83 -17.58 15.39
C TYR A 328 1.97 -16.41 14.45
N VAL A 329 0.98 -16.22 13.57
CA VAL A 329 0.99 -15.22 12.49
C VAL A 329 -0.24 -14.33 12.57
N ASN A 330 -0.01 -13.02 12.58
CA ASN A 330 -1.03 -11.99 12.65
C ASN A 330 -1.30 -11.39 11.25
N ASP A 331 -2.48 -11.65 10.71
CA ASP A 331 -2.98 -11.07 9.49
C ASP A 331 -4.33 -10.36 9.72
N SER A 332 -4.44 -9.65 10.84
CA SER A 332 -5.67 -8.95 11.23
C SER A 332 -6.16 -7.94 10.19
N LYS A 333 -5.30 -7.47 9.29
CA LYS A 333 -5.64 -6.59 8.18
C LYS A 333 -6.48 -7.27 7.09
N ALA A 334 -6.57 -8.60 7.08
CA ALA A 334 -7.49 -9.36 6.21
C ALA A 334 -8.95 -9.17 6.63
N THR A 335 -9.51 -7.98 6.36
CA THR A 335 -10.87 -7.58 6.72
C THR A 335 -11.92 -7.94 5.67
N ASN A 336 -11.56 -8.76 4.69
CA ASN A 336 -12.43 -9.33 3.66
C ASN A 336 -11.92 -10.71 3.21
N VAL A 337 -12.77 -11.42 2.49
CA VAL A 337 -12.51 -12.80 2.02
C VAL A 337 -11.28 -12.87 1.11
N ASP A 338 -11.13 -11.94 0.17
CA ASP A 338 -10.02 -11.95 -0.79
C ASP A 338 -8.65 -11.78 -0.11
N SER A 339 -8.59 -10.92 0.90
CA SER A 339 -7.36 -10.74 1.69
C SER A 339 -6.98 -12.02 2.45
N ALA A 340 -7.94 -12.68 3.09
CA ALA A 340 -7.71 -13.94 3.79
C ALA A 340 -7.32 -15.07 2.82
N LEU A 341 -7.86 -15.05 1.60
CA LEU A 341 -7.50 -15.98 0.53
C LEU A 341 -6.02 -15.84 0.12
N VAL A 342 -5.55 -14.60 -0.02
CA VAL A 342 -4.12 -14.32 -0.29
C VAL A 342 -3.25 -14.82 0.86
N ALA A 343 -3.68 -14.61 2.11
CA ALA A 343 -2.95 -15.08 3.29
C ALA A 343 -2.84 -16.61 3.33
N LEU A 344 -3.92 -17.35 3.10
CA LEU A 344 -3.89 -18.81 3.07
C LEU A 344 -2.95 -19.38 1.99
N ARG A 345 -2.89 -18.75 0.83
CA ARG A 345 -1.99 -19.16 -0.27
C ARG A 345 -0.49 -19.02 0.06
N ALA A 346 -0.15 -18.32 1.14
CA ALA A 346 1.23 -18.22 1.61
C ALA A 346 1.71 -19.48 2.38
N PHE A 347 0.80 -20.42 2.66
CA PHE A 347 1.08 -21.63 3.41
C PHE A 347 0.82 -22.88 2.56
N SER A 348 1.64 -23.91 2.75
CA SER A 348 1.49 -25.20 2.06
C SER A 348 0.66 -26.21 2.87
N GLY A 349 0.32 -25.90 4.12
CA GLY A 349 -0.45 -26.76 5.01
C GLY A 349 -0.25 -26.45 6.49
N ASN A 350 -0.81 -27.29 7.35
CA ASN A 350 -0.68 -27.24 8.82
C ASN A 350 -1.20 -25.96 9.48
N VAL A 351 -2.19 -25.29 8.88
CA VAL A 351 -2.75 -24.03 9.39
C VAL A 351 -3.94 -24.29 10.29
N TRP A 352 -3.93 -23.72 11.49
CA TRP A 352 -5.07 -23.48 12.35
C TRP A 352 -5.53 -22.04 12.13
N LEU A 353 -6.70 -21.87 11.52
CA LEU A 353 -7.21 -20.56 11.12
C LEU A 353 -8.12 -19.96 12.21
N ILE A 354 -7.84 -18.73 12.63
CA ILE A 354 -8.78 -17.92 13.41
C ILE A 354 -9.46 -16.95 12.45
N ALA A 355 -10.77 -17.11 12.26
CA ALA A 355 -11.58 -16.32 11.33
C ALA A 355 -12.87 -15.79 11.97
N GLY A 356 -13.35 -14.65 11.47
CA GLY A 356 -14.59 -14.04 11.90
C GLY A 356 -14.48 -12.58 12.33
N GLY A 357 -15.61 -12.04 12.76
CA GLY A 357 -15.83 -10.64 13.02
C GLY A 357 -17.15 -10.20 12.36
N LYS A 358 -17.24 -8.93 11.95
CA LYS A 358 -18.39 -8.39 11.21
C LYS A 358 -18.19 -8.61 9.70
N GLY A 359 -18.96 -9.52 9.12
CA GLY A 359 -18.95 -9.81 7.69
C GLY A 359 -19.44 -8.65 6.84
N LYS A 360 -19.09 -8.70 5.55
CA LYS A 360 -19.48 -7.69 4.54
C LYS A 360 -20.41 -8.27 3.45
N GLY A 361 -21.02 -9.45 3.70
CA GLY A 361 -21.93 -10.11 2.76
C GLY A 361 -21.24 -10.85 1.60
N ALA A 362 -19.93 -10.92 1.56
CA ALA A 362 -19.21 -11.70 0.55
C ALA A 362 -19.32 -13.22 0.86
N PRO A 363 -19.46 -14.10 -0.15
CA PRO A 363 -19.53 -15.54 0.06
C PRO A 363 -18.19 -16.09 0.56
N TYR A 364 -18.22 -17.02 1.52
CA TYR A 364 -17.03 -17.69 2.04
C TYR A 364 -16.54 -18.87 1.19
N ALA A 365 -17.30 -19.29 0.18
CA ALA A 365 -16.96 -20.45 -0.66
C ALA A 365 -15.53 -20.38 -1.27
N PRO A 366 -15.02 -19.24 -1.78
CA PRO A 366 -13.63 -19.16 -2.27
C PRO A 366 -12.60 -19.43 -1.18
N LEU A 367 -12.83 -18.92 0.05
CA LEU A 367 -11.95 -19.15 1.19
C LEU A 367 -11.93 -20.61 1.61
N VAL A 368 -13.11 -21.24 1.64
CA VAL A 368 -13.28 -22.67 1.94
C VAL A 368 -12.54 -23.56 0.91
N GLN A 369 -12.64 -23.20 -0.37
CA GLN A 369 -11.92 -23.92 -1.41
C GLN A 369 -10.39 -23.83 -1.23
N ALA A 370 -9.87 -22.66 -0.92
CA ALA A 370 -8.45 -22.44 -0.66
C ALA A 370 -7.95 -23.12 0.64
N ALA A 371 -8.84 -23.34 1.60
CA ALA A 371 -8.51 -23.99 2.87
C ALA A 371 -8.30 -25.50 2.74
N ARG A 372 -8.85 -26.14 1.67
CA ARG A 372 -8.72 -27.59 1.47
C ARG A 372 -7.26 -28.02 1.35
N GLY A 373 -6.85 -28.96 2.22
CA GLY A 373 -5.46 -29.44 2.29
C GLY A 373 -4.47 -28.49 2.95
N VAL A 374 -4.88 -27.27 3.30
CA VAL A 374 -4.05 -26.25 3.97
C VAL A 374 -4.47 -26.09 5.43
N VAL A 375 -5.75 -25.97 5.70
CA VAL A 375 -6.31 -25.68 7.02
C VAL A 375 -6.66 -26.98 7.76
N LYS A 376 -6.09 -27.19 8.93
CA LYS A 376 -6.37 -28.31 9.84
C LYS A 376 -7.64 -28.13 10.63
N GLY A 377 -8.02 -26.87 10.93
CA GLY A 377 -9.22 -26.52 11.64
C GLY A 377 -9.41 -25.01 11.75
N VAL A 378 -10.64 -24.61 12.01
CA VAL A 378 -11.04 -23.19 12.09
C VAL A 378 -11.60 -22.88 13.47
N PHE A 379 -11.11 -21.80 14.08
CA PHE A 379 -11.65 -21.18 15.28
C PHE A 379 -12.45 -19.96 14.87
N THR A 380 -13.79 -19.98 15.09
CA THR A 380 -14.64 -18.88 14.65
C THR A 380 -14.93 -17.90 15.78
N ILE A 381 -14.83 -16.60 15.47
CA ILE A 381 -15.05 -15.48 16.41
C ILE A 381 -16.05 -14.47 15.84
N GLY A 382 -16.65 -13.68 16.73
CA GLY A 382 -17.47 -12.53 16.35
C GLY A 382 -18.80 -12.86 15.68
N GLN A 383 -19.38 -11.84 15.05
CA GLN A 383 -20.75 -11.84 14.55
C GLN A 383 -21.00 -12.90 13.45
N ASP A 384 -20.05 -13.08 12.52
CA ASP A 384 -20.17 -14.02 11.39
C ASP A 384 -19.69 -15.44 11.71
N ALA A 385 -19.39 -15.75 12.98
CA ALA A 385 -18.97 -17.09 13.39
C ALA A 385 -19.94 -18.21 12.93
N PRO A 386 -21.28 -18.05 13.00
CA PRO A 386 -22.20 -19.07 12.50
C PRO A 386 -22.11 -19.32 10.99
N ALA A 387 -22.03 -18.26 10.19
CA ALA A 387 -21.92 -18.35 8.73
C ALA A 387 -20.59 -19.01 8.29
N LEU A 388 -19.49 -18.69 8.97
CA LEU A 388 -18.22 -19.36 8.75
C LEU A 388 -18.25 -20.83 9.16
N ALA A 389 -18.88 -21.16 10.29
CA ALA A 389 -19.04 -22.54 10.74
C ALA A 389 -19.84 -23.39 9.72
N GLU A 390 -20.92 -22.83 9.19
CA GLU A 390 -21.71 -23.46 8.12
C GLU A 390 -20.87 -23.64 6.84
N ALA A 391 -20.15 -22.60 6.41
CA ALA A 391 -19.36 -22.65 5.19
C ALA A 391 -18.22 -23.67 5.25
N PHE A 392 -17.57 -23.85 6.40
CA PHE A 392 -16.49 -24.82 6.61
C PHE A 392 -16.98 -26.22 7.00
N ALA A 393 -18.30 -26.43 7.18
CA ALA A 393 -18.87 -27.72 7.54
C ALA A 393 -18.47 -28.82 6.51
N GLY A 394 -17.96 -29.95 7.01
CA GLY A 394 -17.52 -31.07 6.16
C GLY A 394 -16.16 -30.85 5.45
N VAL A 395 -15.46 -29.73 5.68
CA VAL A 395 -14.14 -29.46 5.10
C VAL A 395 -13.03 -29.69 6.12
N CYS A 396 -13.18 -29.14 7.32
CA CYS A 396 -12.27 -29.35 8.44
C CYS A 396 -13.04 -29.16 9.76
N PRO A 397 -12.47 -29.56 10.92
CA PRO A 397 -13.04 -29.26 12.22
C PRO A 397 -13.25 -27.78 12.42
N VAL A 398 -14.43 -27.38 12.91
CA VAL A 398 -14.76 -26.00 13.26
C VAL A 398 -15.07 -25.92 14.75
N GLN A 399 -14.44 -24.98 15.44
CA GLN A 399 -14.66 -24.69 16.85
C GLN A 399 -15.17 -23.27 17.01
N PRO A 400 -16.45 -23.07 17.36
CA PRO A 400 -16.96 -21.77 17.77
C PRO A 400 -16.29 -21.32 19.08
N CYS A 401 -15.61 -20.18 19.07
CA CYS A 401 -14.89 -19.62 20.20
C CYS A 401 -15.55 -18.34 20.73
N GLY A 402 -16.31 -17.65 19.89
CA GLY A 402 -16.95 -16.38 20.25
C GLY A 402 -15.96 -15.21 20.31
N THR A 403 -14.88 -15.30 21.12
CA THR A 403 -13.90 -14.23 21.30
C THR A 403 -12.47 -14.67 20.92
N LEU A 404 -11.59 -13.69 20.71
CA LEU A 404 -10.22 -13.93 20.25
C LEU A 404 -9.35 -14.62 21.31
N ASP A 405 -9.52 -14.30 22.57
CA ASP A 405 -8.78 -14.91 23.70
C ASP A 405 -9.10 -16.40 23.81
N VAL A 406 -10.39 -16.79 23.67
CA VAL A 406 -10.81 -18.19 23.64
C VAL A 406 -10.22 -18.90 22.41
N ALA A 407 -10.24 -18.25 21.23
CA ALA A 407 -9.68 -18.85 20.02
C ALA A 407 -8.16 -19.11 20.13
N VAL A 408 -7.40 -18.17 20.70
CA VAL A 408 -5.94 -18.35 20.93
C VAL A 408 -5.67 -19.48 21.93
N LYS A 409 -6.47 -19.57 23.01
CA LYS A 409 -6.36 -20.64 24.01
C LYS A 409 -6.67 -22.01 23.41
N GLU A 410 -7.74 -22.14 22.63
CA GLU A 410 -8.11 -23.38 21.93
C GLU A 410 -7.04 -23.77 20.90
N ALA A 411 -6.51 -22.79 20.15
CA ALA A 411 -5.43 -23.02 19.19
C ALA A 411 -4.17 -23.57 19.90
N ARG A 412 -3.81 -22.99 21.04
CA ARG A 412 -2.66 -23.45 21.87
C ARG A 412 -2.80 -24.92 22.29
N GLN A 413 -4.01 -25.37 22.62
CA GLN A 413 -4.26 -26.75 23.05
C GLN A 413 -4.21 -27.77 21.91
N ARG A 414 -4.54 -27.36 20.67
CA ARG A 414 -4.72 -28.27 19.53
C ARG A 414 -3.55 -28.27 18.55
N ALA A 415 -2.84 -27.13 18.46
CA ALA A 415 -1.70 -27.03 17.56
C ALA A 415 -0.50 -27.82 18.08
N ALA A 416 0.17 -28.51 17.18
CA ALA A 416 1.37 -29.31 17.44
C ALA A 416 2.59 -28.68 16.76
N ARG A 417 3.79 -29.15 17.15
CA ARG A 417 5.06 -28.72 16.52
C ARG A 417 4.99 -28.80 15.00
N GLY A 418 5.34 -27.70 14.32
CA GLY A 418 5.28 -27.58 12.86
C GLY A 418 3.96 -26.99 12.34
N ASP A 419 2.98 -26.74 13.23
CA ASP A 419 1.74 -26.05 12.86
C ASP A 419 1.90 -24.54 12.89
N VAL A 420 0.97 -23.86 12.20
CA VAL A 420 0.83 -22.41 12.17
C VAL A 420 -0.53 -22.03 12.71
N VAL A 421 -0.60 -21.14 13.68
CA VAL A 421 -1.83 -20.46 14.12
C VAL A 421 -1.92 -19.12 13.40
N LEU A 422 -2.86 -18.99 12.48
CA LEU A 422 -3.04 -17.83 11.62
C LEU A 422 -4.29 -17.05 12.02
N LEU A 423 -4.15 -15.82 12.49
CA LEU A 423 -5.26 -14.87 12.55
C LEU A 423 -5.43 -14.22 11.19
N SER A 424 -6.38 -14.66 10.38
CA SER A 424 -6.76 -14.03 9.10
C SER A 424 -8.29 -14.01 8.97
N PRO A 425 -8.92 -12.96 9.54
CA PRO A 425 -10.32 -12.98 9.94
C PRO A 425 -11.32 -13.04 8.79
N ALA A 426 -11.00 -12.62 7.59
CA ALA A 426 -11.92 -12.43 6.46
C ALA A 426 -13.08 -11.44 6.70
N CYS A 427 -13.14 -10.81 7.87
CA CYS A 427 -14.19 -9.94 8.37
C CYS A 427 -13.63 -8.65 8.97
N ALA A 428 -14.43 -7.58 8.97
CA ALA A 428 -14.13 -6.38 9.73
C ALA A 428 -14.13 -6.68 11.25
N SER A 429 -13.53 -5.79 12.03
CA SER A 429 -13.30 -6.02 13.47
C SER A 429 -14.28 -5.29 14.38
N TYR A 430 -15.17 -4.45 13.82
CA TYR A 430 -15.98 -3.47 14.55
C TYR A 430 -17.06 -4.04 15.48
N ASP A 431 -17.28 -5.35 15.48
CA ASP A 431 -18.16 -6.06 16.39
C ASP A 431 -17.54 -6.29 17.78
N GLN A 432 -16.21 -6.45 17.86
CA GLN A 432 -15.51 -6.74 19.11
C GLN A 432 -14.31 -5.79 19.37
N PHE A 433 -13.86 -5.03 18.37
CA PHE A 433 -12.68 -4.17 18.44
C PHE A 433 -12.93 -2.81 17.79
N GLN A 434 -12.19 -1.80 18.18
CA GLN A 434 -12.30 -0.44 17.63
C GLN A 434 -11.90 -0.37 16.15
N HIS A 435 -10.87 -1.13 15.75
CA HIS A 435 -10.32 -1.22 14.41
C HIS A 435 -9.49 -2.51 14.28
N PHE A 436 -9.04 -2.85 13.08
CA PHE A 436 -8.30 -4.09 12.85
C PHE A 436 -6.93 -4.10 13.54
N GLU A 437 -6.29 -2.96 13.72
CA GLU A 437 -5.04 -2.83 14.47
C GLU A 437 -5.25 -3.25 15.92
N HIS A 438 -6.32 -2.77 16.58
CA HIS A 438 -6.66 -3.18 17.94
C HIS A 438 -6.84 -4.69 18.07
N ARG A 439 -7.54 -5.33 17.10
CA ARG A 439 -7.66 -6.80 17.07
C ARG A 439 -6.30 -7.49 16.91
N GLY A 440 -5.45 -6.96 16.03
CA GLY A 440 -4.13 -7.52 15.78
C GLY A 440 -3.17 -7.33 16.94
N ASP A 441 -3.20 -6.19 17.61
CA ASP A 441 -2.39 -5.94 18.83
C ASP A 441 -2.85 -6.84 19.97
N THR A 442 -4.16 -6.98 20.19
CA THR A 442 -4.73 -7.94 21.16
C THR A 442 -4.26 -9.37 20.87
N PHE A 443 -4.27 -9.81 19.61
CA PHE A 443 -3.72 -11.12 19.24
C PHE A 443 -2.24 -11.26 19.62
N LYS A 444 -1.43 -10.26 19.31
CA LYS A 444 0.00 -10.27 19.65
C LYS A 444 0.23 -10.37 21.14
N ASP A 445 -0.54 -9.62 21.93
CA ASP A 445 -0.42 -9.62 23.40
C ASP A 445 -0.85 -10.97 23.99
N LEU A 446 -1.96 -11.56 23.52
CA LEU A 446 -2.37 -12.91 23.90
C LEU A 446 -1.30 -13.97 23.57
N VAL A 447 -0.72 -13.90 22.38
CA VAL A 447 0.35 -14.82 21.96
C VAL A 447 1.63 -14.61 22.76
N ARG A 448 1.98 -13.38 23.11
CA ARG A 448 3.15 -13.10 23.96
C ARG A 448 3.00 -13.61 25.39
N ALA A 449 1.77 -13.75 25.86
CA ALA A 449 1.45 -14.25 27.19
C ALA A 449 1.44 -15.81 27.26
N LEU A 450 1.50 -16.53 26.12
CA LEU A 450 1.64 -17.99 26.08
C LEU A 450 3.04 -18.43 26.49
#